data_9f2247aca6e37f428aac175ed6c7c4e7
#
_entry.id   9f2247aca6e37f428aac175ed6c7c4e7
#
_cell.length_a   1.000
_cell.length_b   1.000
_cell.length_c   1.000
_cell.angle_alpha   90.00
_cell.angle_beta   90.00
_cell.angle_gamma   90.00
#
_symmetry.space_group_name_H-M   'P 1'
#
loop_
_entity.id
_entity.type
_entity.pdbx_description
1 polymer ?
#
loop_
_entity_poly.entity_id
_entity_poly.type
_entity_poly.pdbx_seq_one_letter_code
_entity_poly.pdbx_strand_id
1 'polypeptide(L)'
;GNGSTNSAYKKLQKKVEEGTYYTLPAVPSRSGYVNLGWSTAKNGKASTAKKVGTKIKISGNIRYYSVQMQSVKVNLRKANGTVWKTVTLGKGGYLKLPSVSNATGYTFMGWSKTRRTGSSTDPDYEAGELLRINKNTNLYATVFNRALEKDISSDEMAHPAIGMMYSKVIFVGDSRTAGIQATLKKQMSSSVTNGV
;
A
#
# COMPACT_ATOMS: atom_id res chain seq x y z
N GLY A 1 -9.38 -11.55 25.82
CA GLY A 1 -8.34 -12.54 25.84
C GLY A 1 -8.50 -13.56 26.94
N ASN A 2 -8.63 -14.85 26.58
CA ASN A 2 -8.71 -15.97 27.51
C ASN A 2 -7.32 -16.42 28.02
N GLY A 3 -6.43 -15.46 28.31
CA GLY A 3 -5.04 -15.75 28.53
C GLY A 3 -4.69 -16.57 29.77
N SER A 4 -5.51 -16.55 30.83
CA SER A 4 -5.13 -17.18 32.11
C SER A 4 -5.34 -18.70 32.18
N THR A 5 -6.18 -19.27 31.33
CA THR A 5 -6.50 -20.72 31.34
C THR A 5 -5.75 -21.51 30.27
N ASN A 6 -5.21 -20.84 29.24
CA ASN A 6 -4.47 -21.49 28.18
C ASN A 6 -3.04 -21.84 28.66
N SER A 7 -2.62 -23.08 28.46
CA SER A 7 -1.31 -23.60 28.85
C SER A 7 -0.13 -22.77 28.31
N ALA A 8 -0.25 -22.23 27.12
CA ALA A 8 0.79 -21.38 26.52
C ALA A 8 1.00 -20.07 27.31
N TYR A 9 -0.06 -19.49 27.86
CA TYR A 9 0.04 -18.28 28.69
C TYR A 9 0.51 -18.58 30.12
N LYS A 10 0.16 -19.76 30.67
CA LYS A 10 0.67 -20.19 31.99
C LYS A 10 2.20 -20.31 31.99
N LYS A 11 2.80 -20.80 30.89
CA LYS A 11 4.26 -20.89 30.72
C LYS A 11 4.98 -19.54 30.75
N LEU A 12 4.24 -18.42 30.51
CA LEU A 12 4.79 -17.06 30.50
C LEU A 12 4.78 -16.38 31.87
N GLN A 13 4.18 -17.02 32.89
CA GLN A 13 4.22 -16.51 34.25
C GLN A 13 5.64 -16.65 34.81
N LYS A 14 6.18 -15.56 35.35
CA LYS A 14 7.52 -15.49 35.90
C LYS A 14 7.49 -14.78 37.27
N LYS A 15 8.26 -15.30 38.20
CA LYS A 15 8.64 -14.57 39.42
C LYS A 15 9.88 -13.74 39.07
N VAL A 16 9.82 -12.45 39.28
CA VAL A 16 10.88 -11.49 38.96
C VAL A 16 11.01 -10.55 40.14
N GLU A 17 12.23 -10.20 40.52
CA GLU A 17 12.49 -9.27 41.61
C GLU A 17 12.02 -7.87 41.30
N GLU A 18 11.44 -7.18 42.26
CA GLU A 18 11.04 -5.79 42.16
C GLU A 18 12.25 -4.89 41.86
N GLY A 19 12.06 -3.87 41.05
CA GLY A 19 13.12 -2.97 40.63
C GLY A 19 13.91 -3.44 39.40
N THR A 20 13.84 -4.74 39.05
CA THR A 20 14.52 -5.29 37.87
C THR A 20 13.75 -5.04 36.58
N TYR A 21 14.40 -5.30 35.45
CA TYR A 21 13.78 -5.20 34.13
C TYR A 21 13.38 -6.57 33.59
N TYR A 22 12.16 -6.66 33.08
CA TYR A 22 11.65 -7.84 32.39
C TYR A 22 11.37 -7.54 30.91
N THR A 23 11.82 -8.42 30.02
CA THR A 23 11.55 -8.28 28.59
C THR A 23 10.25 -9.00 28.25
N LEU A 24 9.30 -8.28 27.66
CA LEU A 24 8.01 -8.83 27.26
C LEU A 24 8.20 -9.95 26.21
N PRO A 25 7.72 -11.17 26.49
CA PRO A 25 7.92 -12.33 25.62
C PRO A 25 7.05 -12.28 24.38
N ALA A 26 7.28 -13.21 23.45
CA ALA A 26 6.39 -13.41 22.31
C ALA A 26 4.96 -13.71 22.78
N VAL A 27 3.98 -13.11 22.12
CA VAL A 27 2.56 -13.43 22.35
C VAL A 27 2.27 -14.80 21.72
N PRO A 28 1.66 -15.76 22.45
CA PRO A 28 1.26 -17.02 21.88
C PRO A 28 0.38 -16.84 20.63
N SER A 29 0.68 -17.59 19.59
CA SER A 29 -0.04 -17.51 18.32
C SER A 29 -1.50 -17.98 18.48
N ARG A 30 -2.38 -17.34 17.72
CA ARG A 30 -3.78 -17.71 17.59
C ARG A 30 -4.15 -17.73 16.12
N SER A 31 -4.72 -18.84 15.64
CA SER A 31 -5.14 -18.96 14.25
C SER A 31 -6.14 -17.87 13.88
N GLY A 32 -5.96 -17.25 12.72
CA GLY A 32 -6.80 -16.16 12.23
C GLY A 32 -6.58 -14.80 12.91
N TYR A 33 -5.53 -14.66 13.71
CA TYR A 33 -5.19 -13.41 14.40
C TYR A 33 -3.73 -13.01 14.17
N VAL A 34 -3.46 -11.72 14.17
CA VAL A 34 -2.11 -11.16 14.28
C VAL A 34 -1.87 -10.68 15.71
N ASN A 35 -0.65 -10.88 16.19
CA ASN A 35 -0.21 -10.43 17.51
C ASN A 35 0.32 -9.00 17.40
N LEU A 36 -0.24 -8.10 18.21
CA LEU A 36 0.17 -6.69 18.25
C LEU A 36 1.05 -6.38 19.47
N GLY A 37 1.05 -7.25 20.47
CA GLY A 37 1.85 -7.10 21.68
C GLY A 37 1.06 -7.32 22.97
N TRP A 38 1.40 -6.55 23.99
CA TRP A 38 0.90 -6.70 25.36
C TRP A 38 0.30 -5.40 25.90
N SER A 39 -0.74 -5.50 26.72
CA SER A 39 -1.35 -4.37 27.41
C SER A 39 -1.66 -4.72 28.88
N THR A 40 -1.58 -3.75 29.78
CA THR A 40 -2.04 -3.88 31.15
C THR A 40 -3.57 -3.85 31.25
N ALA A 41 -4.25 -3.28 30.27
CA ALA A 41 -5.71 -3.31 30.16
C ALA A 41 -6.18 -4.60 29.48
N LYS A 42 -7.23 -5.25 30.03
CA LYS A 42 -7.82 -6.49 29.50
C LYS A 42 -8.28 -6.37 28.04
N ASN A 43 -8.74 -5.19 27.64
CA ASN A 43 -9.18 -4.86 26.27
C ASN A 43 -8.28 -3.78 25.67
N GLY A 44 -6.97 -3.92 25.83
CA GLY A 44 -5.99 -2.96 25.33
C GLY A 44 -6.11 -2.73 23.82
N LYS A 45 -6.00 -1.47 23.39
CA LYS A 45 -6.04 -1.07 22.00
C LYS A 45 -4.71 -1.36 21.29
N ALA A 46 -4.75 -1.56 20.00
CA ALA A 46 -3.57 -1.74 19.14
C ALA A 46 -2.56 -0.58 19.30
N SER A 47 -3.06 0.66 19.38
CA SER A 47 -2.25 1.88 19.50
C SER A 47 -1.47 1.99 20.81
N THR A 48 -1.93 1.32 21.88
CA THR A 48 -1.31 1.35 23.21
C THR A 48 -0.59 0.05 23.58
N ALA A 49 -0.58 -0.93 22.68
CA ALA A 49 0.08 -2.20 22.90
C ALA A 49 1.61 -2.03 22.96
N LYS A 50 2.21 -2.54 24.02
CA LYS A 50 3.66 -2.66 24.13
C LYS A 50 4.14 -3.80 23.23
N LYS A 51 5.13 -3.53 22.41
CA LYS A 51 5.68 -4.53 21.49
C LYS A 51 6.39 -5.65 22.24
N VAL A 52 6.42 -6.82 21.64
CA VAL A 52 7.30 -7.93 22.06
C VAL A 52 8.74 -7.41 22.11
N GLY A 53 9.52 -7.85 23.09
CA GLY A 53 10.88 -7.38 23.32
C GLY A 53 10.99 -6.07 24.10
N THR A 54 9.87 -5.37 24.39
CA THR A 54 9.92 -4.17 25.23
C THR A 54 10.37 -4.54 26.65
N LYS A 55 11.40 -3.85 27.16
CA LYS A 55 11.83 -3.95 28.57
C LYS A 55 10.92 -3.10 29.45
N ILE A 56 10.39 -3.69 30.50
CA ILE A 56 9.54 -3.03 31.51
C ILE A 56 10.21 -3.14 32.86
N LYS A 57 10.19 -2.06 33.65
CA LYS A 57 10.64 -2.09 35.04
C LYS A 57 9.54 -2.70 35.91
N ILE A 58 9.87 -3.65 36.76
CA ILE A 58 8.93 -4.31 37.65
C ILE A 58 8.80 -3.48 38.92
N SER A 59 7.61 -3.00 39.20
CA SER A 59 7.28 -2.22 40.42
C SER A 59 6.20 -2.88 41.27
N GLY A 60 6.09 -4.22 41.19
CA GLY A 60 5.10 -5.00 41.89
C GLY A 60 4.42 -6.04 40.99
N ASN A 61 3.32 -6.61 41.44
CA ASN A 61 2.58 -7.61 40.68
C ASN A 61 1.88 -6.98 39.46
N ILE A 62 2.35 -7.29 38.29
CA ILE A 62 1.82 -6.76 37.02
C ILE A 62 1.21 -7.89 36.20
N ARG A 63 0.03 -7.64 35.64
CA ARG A 63 -0.63 -8.53 34.67
C ARG A 63 -0.67 -7.89 33.33
N TYR A 64 -0.20 -8.62 32.32
CA TYR A 64 -0.31 -8.25 30.91
C TYR A 64 -1.31 -9.16 30.18
N TYR A 65 -2.07 -8.54 29.27
CA TYR A 65 -3.01 -9.21 28.37
C TYR A 65 -2.48 -9.11 26.95
N SER A 66 -2.61 -10.20 26.19
CA SER A 66 -2.27 -10.18 24.78
C SER A 66 -3.22 -9.28 23.99
N VAL A 67 -2.66 -8.43 23.14
CA VAL A 67 -3.41 -7.63 22.18
C VAL A 67 -3.29 -8.32 20.83
N GLN A 68 -4.41 -8.82 20.34
CA GLN A 68 -4.50 -9.57 19.08
C GLN A 68 -5.66 -9.01 18.25
N MET A 69 -5.50 -8.95 16.93
CA MET A 69 -6.54 -8.54 15.99
C MET A 69 -6.80 -9.63 14.97
N GLN A 70 -8.06 -9.77 14.55
CA GLN A 70 -8.42 -10.64 13.44
C GLN A 70 -7.55 -10.31 12.23
N SER A 71 -6.95 -11.33 11.63
CA SER A 71 -6.09 -11.15 10.47
C SER A 71 -6.91 -10.97 9.19
N VAL A 72 -6.39 -10.12 8.32
CA VAL A 72 -6.84 -9.97 6.93
C VAL A 72 -5.64 -10.12 6.01
N LYS A 73 -5.87 -10.64 4.81
CA LYS A 73 -4.85 -10.87 3.78
C LYS A 73 -5.03 -9.92 2.62
N VAL A 74 -3.94 -9.32 2.17
CA VAL A 74 -3.89 -8.59 0.92
C VAL A 74 -3.00 -9.36 -0.05
N ASN A 75 -3.57 -9.83 -1.15
CA ASN A 75 -2.83 -10.44 -2.23
C ASN A 75 -2.48 -9.36 -3.25
N LEU A 76 -1.22 -9.00 -3.32
CA LEU A 76 -0.66 -8.16 -4.36
C LEU A 76 -0.39 -9.05 -5.57
N ARG A 77 -1.07 -8.76 -6.68
CA ARG A 77 -1.05 -9.56 -7.89
C ARG A 77 -0.35 -8.82 -9.03
N LYS A 78 0.34 -9.55 -9.86
CA LYS A 78 0.87 -9.03 -11.12
C LYS A 78 -0.26 -8.65 -12.07
N ALA A 79 0.03 -7.90 -13.13
CA ALA A 79 -0.94 -7.53 -14.15
C ALA A 79 -1.61 -8.74 -14.83
N ASN A 80 -0.90 -9.88 -14.93
CA ASN A 80 -1.46 -11.14 -15.44
C ASN A 80 -2.38 -11.87 -14.45
N GLY A 81 -2.53 -11.36 -13.22
CA GLY A 81 -3.38 -11.92 -12.17
C GLY A 81 -2.69 -12.91 -11.23
N THR A 82 -1.45 -13.33 -11.50
CA THR A 82 -0.72 -14.21 -10.57
C THR A 82 -0.36 -13.48 -9.28
N VAL A 83 -0.37 -14.19 -8.14
CA VAL A 83 0.02 -13.59 -6.85
C VAL A 83 1.53 -13.34 -6.86
N TRP A 84 1.91 -12.08 -6.64
CA TRP A 84 3.30 -11.68 -6.44
C TRP A 84 3.69 -11.75 -4.96
N LYS A 85 2.82 -11.24 -4.08
CA LYS A 85 3.08 -11.19 -2.64
C LYS A 85 1.77 -11.22 -1.87
N THR A 86 1.74 -11.93 -0.74
CA THR A 86 0.66 -11.87 0.23
C THR A 86 1.13 -11.16 1.49
N VAL A 87 0.39 -10.16 1.93
CA VAL A 87 0.63 -9.44 3.19
C VAL A 87 -0.51 -9.76 4.15
N THR A 88 -0.17 -10.18 5.37
CA THR A 88 -1.14 -10.42 6.44
C THR A 88 -1.01 -9.33 7.49
N LEU A 89 -2.11 -8.69 7.84
CA LEU A 89 -2.17 -7.63 8.85
C LEU A 89 -3.44 -7.74 9.68
N GLY A 90 -3.52 -6.99 10.79
CA GLY A 90 -4.74 -6.90 11.59
C GLY A 90 -5.83 -6.13 10.84
N LYS A 91 -7.07 -6.57 10.98
CA LYS A 91 -8.25 -5.89 10.40
C LYS A 91 -8.26 -4.42 10.82
N GLY A 92 -8.39 -3.51 9.86
CA GLY A 92 -8.33 -2.07 10.08
C GLY A 92 -6.91 -1.48 10.10
N GLY A 93 -5.89 -2.32 9.94
CA GLY A 93 -4.50 -1.87 9.78
C GLY A 93 -4.26 -1.20 8.43
N TYR A 94 -3.13 -0.49 8.34
CA TYR A 94 -2.71 0.20 7.12
C TYR A 94 -1.61 -0.57 6.41
N LEU A 95 -1.74 -0.72 5.11
CA LEU A 95 -0.71 -1.23 4.22
C LEU A 95 -0.14 -0.07 3.40
N LYS A 96 1.16 0.19 3.52
CA LYS A 96 1.86 1.04 2.57
C LYS A 96 2.05 0.23 1.29
N LEU A 97 1.46 0.70 0.20
CA LEU A 97 1.49 0.01 -1.07
C LEU A 97 2.91 0.04 -1.65
N PRO A 98 3.50 -1.12 -1.96
CA PRO A 98 4.87 -1.17 -2.48
C PRO A 98 4.94 -0.68 -3.92
N SER A 99 6.09 -0.15 -4.31
CA SER A 99 6.47 -0.04 -5.71
C SER A 99 6.89 -1.41 -6.24
N VAL A 100 6.74 -1.61 -7.53
CA VAL A 100 7.21 -2.80 -8.26
C VAL A 100 8.17 -2.33 -9.35
N SER A 101 9.30 -3.01 -9.49
CA SER A 101 10.25 -2.72 -10.56
C SER A 101 9.59 -2.90 -11.92
N ASN A 102 9.90 -2.00 -12.85
CA ASN A 102 9.42 -2.11 -14.22
C ASN A 102 9.95 -3.40 -14.87
N ALA A 103 9.08 -4.07 -15.60
CA ALA A 103 9.48 -5.16 -16.49
C ALA A 103 9.86 -4.61 -17.86
N THR A 104 10.61 -5.37 -18.65
CA THR A 104 10.95 -5.01 -20.04
C THR A 104 9.69 -4.70 -20.81
N GLY A 105 9.63 -3.52 -21.40
CA GLY A 105 8.48 -3.03 -22.20
C GLY A 105 7.27 -2.58 -21.38
N TYR A 106 7.33 -2.59 -20.03
CA TYR A 106 6.22 -2.18 -19.19
C TYR A 106 6.66 -1.23 -18.08
N THR A 107 5.85 -0.22 -17.79
CA THR A 107 6.03 0.69 -16.66
C THR A 107 4.95 0.42 -15.62
N PHE A 108 5.35 0.24 -14.37
CA PHE A 108 4.40 0.11 -13.26
C PHE A 108 3.79 1.48 -12.93
N MET A 109 2.46 1.55 -12.95
CA MET A 109 1.69 2.77 -12.71
C MET A 109 1.10 2.84 -11.30
N GLY A 110 0.80 1.69 -10.68
CA GLY A 110 0.18 1.62 -9.36
C GLY A 110 -0.63 0.34 -9.17
N TRP A 111 -1.58 0.38 -8.26
CA TRP A 111 -2.40 -0.77 -7.86
C TRP A 111 -3.89 -0.53 -8.13
N SER A 112 -4.61 -1.55 -8.60
CA SER A 112 -6.05 -1.47 -8.86
C SER A 112 -6.82 -2.58 -8.15
N LYS A 113 -8.07 -2.30 -7.77
CA LYS A 113 -8.99 -3.28 -7.14
C LYS A 113 -9.38 -4.40 -8.09
N THR A 114 -9.42 -4.09 -9.38
CA THR A 114 -9.73 -5.03 -10.45
C THR A 114 -8.56 -5.13 -11.40
N ARG A 115 -8.43 -6.26 -12.07
CA ARG A 115 -7.43 -6.43 -13.13
C ARG A 115 -7.76 -5.48 -14.27
N ARG A 116 -6.81 -4.60 -14.62
CA ARG A 116 -6.94 -3.74 -15.81
C ARG A 116 -6.55 -4.54 -17.04
N THR A 117 -7.43 -4.51 -18.04
CA THR A 117 -7.21 -5.11 -19.35
C THR A 117 -7.41 -4.03 -20.40
N GLY A 118 -6.58 -4.02 -21.44
CA GLY A 118 -6.62 -2.99 -22.49
C GLY A 118 -5.74 -1.77 -22.19
N SER A 119 -6.12 -0.62 -22.72
CA SER A 119 -5.35 0.63 -22.68
C SER A 119 -5.49 1.44 -21.39
N SER A 120 -6.35 1.03 -20.44
CA SER A 120 -6.50 1.76 -19.19
C SER A 120 -5.27 1.58 -18.30
N THR A 121 -4.57 2.67 -18.07
CA THR A 121 -3.34 2.72 -17.25
C THR A 121 -3.54 3.41 -15.91
N ASP A 122 -4.75 3.94 -15.64
CA ASP A 122 -5.03 4.65 -14.39
C ASP A 122 -5.20 3.67 -13.24
N PRO A 123 -4.32 3.66 -12.25
CA PRO A 123 -4.47 2.85 -11.05
C PRO A 123 -5.52 3.46 -10.12
N ASP A 124 -6.11 2.61 -9.24
CA ASP A 124 -6.96 3.10 -8.15
C ASP A 124 -6.12 3.67 -6.99
N TYR A 125 -4.85 3.29 -6.89
CA TYR A 125 -3.92 3.67 -5.83
C TYR A 125 -2.50 3.79 -6.36
N GLU A 126 -1.76 4.75 -5.85
CA GLU A 126 -0.34 4.93 -6.16
C GLU A 126 0.58 4.10 -5.27
N ALA A 127 1.82 3.87 -5.74
CA ALA A 127 2.87 3.32 -4.89
C ALA A 127 3.19 4.29 -3.73
N GLY A 128 3.36 3.73 -2.53
CA GLY A 128 3.61 4.53 -1.33
C GLY A 128 2.36 4.97 -0.57
N GLU A 129 1.19 4.91 -1.18
CA GLU A 129 -0.08 5.23 -0.53
C GLU A 129 -0.37 4.29 0.64
N LEU A 130 -0.99 4.83 1.70
CA LEU A 130 -1.41 4.09 2.89
C LEU A 130 -2.87 3.66 2.75
N LEU A 131 -3.09 2.39 2.45
CA LEU A 131 -4.43 1.82 2.30
C LEU A 131 -4.89 1.12 3.58
N ARG A 132 -6.05 1.52 4.12
CA ARG A 132 -6.68 0.85 5.26
C ARG A 132 -7.36 -0.44 4.83
N ILE A 133 -7.02 -1.56 5.47
CA ILE A 133 -7.49 -2.89 5.09
C ILE A 133 -8.47 -3.44 6.13
N ASN A 134 -9.74 -3.56 5.76
CA ASN A 134 -10.82 -4.04 6.63
C ASN A 134 -11.27 -5.48 6.31
N LYS A 135 -10.87 -6.03 5.17
CA LYS A 135 -11.22 -7.38 4.71
C LYS A 135 -10.13 -7.94 3.80
N ASN A 136 -10.18 -9.23 3.53
CA ASN A 136 -9.31 -9.83 2.52
C ASN A 136 -9.50 -9.12 1.18
N THR A 137 -8.39 -8.71 0.58
CA THR A 137 -8.37 -7.83 -0.60
C THR A 137 -7.37 -8.36 -1.63
N ASN A 138 -7.74 -8.30 -2.90
CA ASN A 138 -6.80 -8.46 -4.01
C ASN A 138 -6.52 -7.08 -4.60
N LEU A 139 -5.25 -6.80 -4.87
CA LEU A 139 -4.81 -5.63 -5.62
C LEU A 139 -3.96 -6.10 -6.79
N TYR A 140 -4.21 -5.55 -7.95
CA TYR A 140 -3.56 -5.92 -9.20
C TYR A 140 -2.61 -4.80 -9.63
N ALA A 141 -1.40 -5.14 -10.03
CA ALA A 141 -0.49 -4.16 -10.62
C ALA A 141 -1.09 -3.64 -11.92
N THR A 142 -1.21 -2.33 -12.02
CA THR A 142 -1.55 -1.63 -13.25
C THR A 142 -0.25 -1.24 -13.93
N VAL A 143 -0.12 -1.59 -15.20
CA VAL A 143 1.10 -1.37 -15.99
C VAL A 143 0.77 -0.70 -17.30
N PHE A 144 1.64 0.19 -17.74
CA PHE A 144 1.61 0.77 -19.07
C PHE A 144 2.52 -0.02 -20.00
N ASN A 145 2.02 -0.40 -21.18
CA ASN A 145 2.82 -1.07 -22.21
C ASN A 145 3.50 -0.01 -23.07
N ARG A 146 4.83 0.07 -23.00
CA ARG A 146 5.62 1.06 -23.75
C ARG A 146 5.57 0.86 -25.27
N ALA A 147 5.25 -0.34 -25.74
CA ALA A 147 5.04 -0.55 -27.18
C ALA A 147 3.83 0.21 -27.74
N LEU A 148 2.94 0.71 -26.84
CA LEU A 148 1.82 1.58 -27.21
C LEU A 148 2.19 3.07 -27.16
N GLU A 149 3.40 3.40 -26.71
CA GLU A 149 3.96 4.75 -26.73
C GLU A 149 4.29 5.07 -28.20
N LYS A 150 3.42 5.87 -28.80
CA LYS A 150 3.67 6.38 -30.14
C LYS A 150 4.63 7.56 -29.99
N ASP A 151 5.84 7.43 -30.52
CA ASP A 151 6.73 8.57 -30.71
C ASP A 151 6.05 9.55 -31.64
N ILE A 152 5.51 10.63 -31.08
CA ILE A 152 4.99 11.75 -31.88
C ILE A 152 6.21 12.59 -32.22
N SER A 153 6.59 12.57 -33.49
CA SER A 153 7.70 13.40 -34.01
C SER A 153 7.40 14.90 -33.79
N SER A 154 8.46 15.70 -33.74
CA SER A 154 8.31 17.15 -33.63
C SER A 154 7.47 17.74 -34.76
N ASP A 155 7.53 17.14 -35.95
CA ASP A 155 6.73 17.54 -37.12
C ASP A 155 5.26 17.17 -36.98
N GLU A 156 4.96 15.99 -36.42
CA GLU A 156 3.57 15.60 -36.11
C GLU A 156 2.97 16.49 -35.02
N MET A 157 3.78 16.92 -34.02
CA MET A 157 3.32 17.86 -32.98
C MET A 157 3.07 19.27 -33.53
N ALA A 158 3.77 19.68 -34.58
CA ALA A 158 3.59 20.96 -35.24
C ALA A 158 2.36 20.98 -36.16
N HIS A 159 1.76 19.83 -36.46
CA HIS A 159 0.64 19.74 -37.41
C HIS A 159 -0.68 20.19 -36.74
N PRO A 160 -1.37 21.22 -37.28
CA PRO A 160 -2.60 21.76 -36.63
C PRO A 160 -3.73 20.75 -36.49
N ALA A 161 -3.73 19.65 -37.27
CA ALA A 161 -4.75 18.62 -37.25
C ALA A 161 -4.65 17.66 -36.03
N ILE A 162 -3.54 17.63 -35.29
CA ILE A 162 -3.41 16.72 -34.13
C ILE A 162 -4.43 17.06 -33.04
N GLY A 163 -4.73 18.34 -32.82
CA GLY A 163 -5.77 18.77 -31.88
C GLY A 163 -7.19 18.35 -32.29
N MET A 164 -7.42 18.06 -33.58
CA MET A 164 -8.72 17.62 -34.10
C MET A 164 -8.89 16.08 -34.10
N MET A 165 -7.81 15.33 -34.17
CA MET A 165 -7.86 13.86 -34.26
C MET A 165 -7.99 13.16 -32.88
N TYR A 166 -7.63 13.82 -31.79
CA TYR A 166 -7.66 13.23 -30.47
C TYR A 166 -8.47 14.09 -29.49
N SER A 167 -9.58 13.58 -29.03
CA SER A 167 -10.40 14.24 -28.00
C SER A 167 -9.71 14.32 -26.62
N LYS A 168 -8.66 13.53 -26.40
CA LYS A 168 -7.82 13.57 -25.19
C LYS A 168 -6.39 13.14 -25.56
N VAL A 169 -5.44 14.02 -25.33
CA VAL A 169 -4.00 13.70 -25.35
C VAL A 169 -3.54 13.60 -23.90
N ILE A 170 -3.10 12.42 -23.47
CA ILE A 170 -2.53 12.22 -22.14
C ILE A 170 -1.02 12.29 -22.28
N PHE A 171 -0.43 13.35 -21.70
CA PHE A 171 1.02 13.47 -21.57
C PHE A 171 1.44 12.84 -20.25
N VAL A 172 2.16 11.73 -20.32
CA VAL A 172 2.77 11.08 -19.15
C VAL A 172 4.26 11.33 -19.24
N GLY A 173 4.80 12.16 -18.34
CA GLY A 173 6.23 12.42 -18.35
C GLY A 173 6.73 13.48 -17.38
N ASP A 174 8.00 13.77 -17.53
CA ASP A 174 8.80 14.71 -16.74
C ASP A 174 8.60 16.17 -17.18
N SER A 175 9.53 17.06 -16.80
CA SER A 175 9.53 18.48 -17.16
C SER A 175 9.45 18.77 -18.67
N ARG A 176 9.90 17.84 -19.53
CA ARG A 176 9.83 17.97 -21.01
C ARG A 176 8.38 17.85 -21.48
N THR A 177 7.59 16.97 -20.84
CA THR A 177 6.15 16.85 -21.14
C THR A 177 5.39 18.11 -20.80
N ALA A 178 5.73 18.79 -19.70
CA ALA A 178 5.14 20.08 -19.34
C ALA A 178 5.45 21.16 -20.38
N GLY A 179 6.67 21.16 -20.94
CA GLY A 179 7.05 22.04 -22.05
C GLY A 179 6.20 21.83 -23.32
N ILE A 180 5.96 20.57 -23.70
CA ILE A 180 5.12 20.20 -24.84
C ILE A 180 3.67 20.69 -24.61
N GLN A 181 3.10 20.46 -23.42
CA GLN A 181 1.74 20.94 -23.09
C GLN A 181 1.62 22.46 -23.18
N ALA A 182 2.63 23.20 -22.70
CA ALA A 182 2.65 24.65 -22.79
C ALA A 182 2.69 25.15 -24.22
N THR A 183 3.50 24.50 -25.07
CA THR A 183 3.61 24.83 -26.51
C THR A 183 2.32 24.56 -27.24
N LEU A 184 1.67 23.41 -27.02
CA LEU A 184 0.38 23.08 -27.64
C LEU A 184 -0.72 24.05 -27.20
N LYS A 185 -0.82 24.40 -25.93
CA LYS A 185 -1.79 25.40 -25.44
C LYS A 185 -1.58 26.76 -26.10
N LYS A 186 -0.33 27.17 -26.30
CA LYS A 186 0.01 28.43 -26.97
C LYS A 186 -0.38 28.42 -28.44
N GLN A 187 -0.16 27.32 -29.17
CA GLN A 187 -0.54 27.17 -30.57
C GLN A 187 -2.06 27.13 -30.75
N MET A 188 -2.78 26.40 -29.88
CA MET A 188 -4.24 26.35 -29.88
C MET A 188 -4.88 27.73 -29.65
N SER A 189 -4.33 28.51 -28.70
CA SER A 189 -4.81 29.85 -28.41
C SER A 189 -4.51 30.86 -29.54
N SER A 190 -3.39 30.69 -30.28
CA SER A 190 -3.04 31.54 -31.40
C SER A 190 -3.86 31.23 -32.68
N SER A 191 -4.30 29.96 -32.84
CA SER A 191 -5.15 29.60 -33.98
C SER A 191 -6.62 30.08 -33.81
N VAL A 192 -7.07 30.31 -32.59
CA VAL A 192 -8.41 30.85 -32.31
C VAL A 192 -8.46 32.37 -32.52
N THR A 193 -7.32 33.08 -32.38
CA THR A 193 -7.27 34.54 -32.59
C THR A 193 -7.05 34.97 -34.03
N ASN A 194 -6.61 34.09 -34.92
CA ASN A 194 -6.38 34.38 -36.34
C ASN A 194 -7.53 33.95 -37.27
N GLY A 195 -8.68 33.60 -36.71
CA GLY A 195 -9.88 33.12 -37.41
C GLY A 195 -11.06 34.11 -37.32
N VAL A 196 -10.78 35.44 -37.37
CA VAL A 196 -11.80 36.48 -37.59
C VAL A 196 -11.37 37.33 -38.77
#